data_ba4d616bfca80490452bf5b1322f5ce1
#
_entry.id   ba4d616bfca80490452bf5b1322f5ce1
#
_cell.length_a   1.000
_cell.length_b   1.000
_cell.length_c   1.000
_cell.angle_alpha   90.00
_cell.angle_beta   90.00
_cell.angle_gamma   90.00
#
_symmetry.space_group_name_H-M   'P 1'
#
loop_
_entity.id
_entity.type
_entity.pdbx_description
1 polymer ?
#
loop_
_entity_poly.entity_id
_entity_poly.type
_entity_poly.pdbx_seq_one_letter_code
_entity_poly.pdbx_strand_id
1 'polypeptide(L)'
;METAFRITETSRKILLGFLEKYSLEELNKIPEGFSNNLIWNIGHIIVVQQLLVYKLSGLPTLVSQEMIEKFQKGTKPEHNVTQQEVDEMKVLLFSTLEKTKQDFAENIFQNYHEFTSMSGFTMKSAANAIEFNNYHEAVHTGIMMQIRKFI
;
A
#
# COMPACT_ATOMS: atom_id res chain seq x y z
N MET A 1 13.83 9.07 10.30
CA MET A 1 12.58 8.26 10.25
C MET A 1 11.31 9.12 10.31
N GLU A 2 11.22 10.15 11.16
CA GLU A 2 10.03 11.03 11.25
C GLU A 2 9.60 11.59 9.90
N THR A 3 10.53 12.13 9.10
CA THR A 3 10.23 12.64 7.75
C THR A 3 9.64 11.56 6.84
N ALA A 4 10.15 10.32 6.89
CA ALA A 4 9.63 9.22 6.09
C ALA A 4 8.15 8.93 6.44
N PHE A 5 7.81 8.87 7.72
CA PHE A 5 6.42 8.71 8.15
C PHE A 5 5.50 9.87 7.75
N ARG A 6 5.99 11.11 7.80
CA ARG A 6 5.21 12.28 7.35
C ARG A 6 4.94 12.26 5.85
N ILE A 7 5.89 11.77 5.04
CA ILE A 7 5.69 11.58 3.60
C ILE A 7 4.61 10.50 3.37
N THR A 8 4.72 9.35 4.05
CA THR A 8 3.71 8.28 3.96
C THR A 8 2.33 8.80 4.35
N GLU A 9 2.21 9.56 5.45
CA GLU A 9 0.94 10.13 5.89
C GLU A 9 0.34 11.07 4.83
N THR A 10 1.18 11.89 4.19
CA THR A 10 0.74 12.77 3.10
C THR A 10 0.26 11.96 1.89
N SER A 11 0.99 10.91 1.51
CA SER A 11 0.57 9.96 0.48
C SER A 11 -0.80 9.34 0.80
N ARG A 12 -0.98 8.85 2.03
CA ARG A 12 -2.25 8.22 2.47
C ARG A 12 -3.44 9.18 2.43
N LYS A 13 -3.25 10.46 2.72
CA LYS A 13 -4.30 11.49 2.55
C LYS A 13 -4.69 11.67 1.08
N ILE A 14 -3.74 11.58 0.14
CA ILE A 14 -4.03 11.59 -1.30
C ILE A 14 -4.85 10.35 -1.68
N LEU A 15 -4.47 9.16 -1.19
CA LEU A 15 -5.20 7.91 -1.45
C LEU A 15 -6.63 7.95 -0.89
N LEU A 16 -6.81 8.49 0.32
CA LEU A 16 -8.14 8.71 0.88
C LEU A 16 -8.97 9.60 -0.03
N GLY A 17 -8.39 10.68 -0.57
CA GLY A 17 -9.06 11.56 -1.52
C GLY A 17 -9.56 10.84 -2.78
N PHE A 18 -8.84 9.82 -3.27
CA PHE A 18 -9.35 8.95 -4.34
C PHE A 18 -10.57 8.13 -3.88
N LEU A 19 -10.50 7.50 -2.69
CA LEU A 19 -11.61 6.70 -2.15
C LEU A 19 -12.87 7.51 -1.83
N GLU A 20 -12.75 8.80 -1.60
CA GLU A 20 -13.87 9.70 -1.30
C GLU A 20 -14.46 10.35 -2.55
N LYS A 21 -13.63 10.60 -3.57
CA LYS A 21 -14.01 11.34 -4.76
C LYS A 21 -14.69 10.48 -5.81
N TYR A 22 -14.23 9.25 -6.01
CA TYR A 22 -14.68 8.37 -7.07
C TYR A 22 -15.74 7.39 -6.56
N SER A 23 -16.77 7.14 -7.39
CA SER A 23 -17.81 6.13 -7.13
C SER A 23 -17.21 4.72 -7.08
N LEU A 24 -17.93 3.78 -6.48
CA LEU A 24 -17.52 2.37 -6.43
C LEU A 24 -17.30 1.79 -7.84
N GLU A 25 -18.12 2.20 -8.81
CA GLU A 25 -17.98 1.79 -10.22
C GLU A 25 -16.66 2.32 -10.80
N GLU A 26 -16.36 3.61 -10.62
CA GLU A 26 -15.13 4.23 -11.11
C GLU A 26 -13.89 3.65 -10.42
N LEU A 27 -13.95 3.37 -9.11
CA LEU A 27 -12.85 2.73 -8.38
C LEU A 27 -12.50 1.34 -8.92
N ASN A 28 -13.51 0.58 -9.36
CA ASN A 28 -13.37 -0.77 -9.91
C ASN A 28 -13.11 -0.80 -11.42
N LYS A 29 -13.28 0.32 -12.15
CA LYS A 29 -13.11 0.36 -13.60
C LYS A 29 -11.66 0.18 -14.00
N ILE A 30 -11.40 -0.82 -14.85
CA ILE A 30 -10.10 -1.02 -15.51
C ILE A 30 -10.20 -0.32 -16.88
N PRO A 31 -9.52 0.81 -17.09
CA PRO A 31 -9.56 1.48 -18.39
C PRO A 31 -8.83 0.68 -19.47
N GLU A 32 -9.17 0.95 -20.72
CA GLU A 32 -8.45 0.38 -21.87
C GLU A 32 -6.95 0.72 -21.80
N GLY A 33 -6.11 -0.30 -22.04
CA GLY A 33 -4.65 -0.18 -21.96
C GLY A 33 -4.05 -0.33 -20.57
N PHE A 34 -4.88 -0.50 -19.51
CA PHE A 34 -4.41 -0.78 -18.15
C PHE A 34 -4.75 -2.21 -17.74
N SER A 35 -3.96 -2.78 -16.85
CA SER A 35 -4.20 -4.12 -16.28
C SER A 35 -4.80 -4.08 -14.87
N ASN A 36 -4.98 -2.89 -14.29
CA ASN A 36 -5.51 -2.68 -12.96
C ASN A 36 -6.34 -1.39 -12.89
N ASN A 37 -6.88 -1.10 -11.72
CA ASN A 37 -7.78 0.02 -11.45
C ASN A 37 -7.32 0.82 -10.20
N LEU A 38 -8.09 1.87 -9.84
CA LEU A 38 -7.76 2.71 -8.68
C LEU A 38 -7.73 1.91 -7.38
N ILE A 39 -8.76 1.09 -7.13
CA ILE A 39 -8.89 0.39 -5.86
C ILE A 39 -7.83 -0.70 -5.68
N TRP A 40 -7.44 -1.39 -6.76
CA TRP A 40 -6.36 -2.37 -6.71
C TRP A 40 -5.02 -1.70 -6.32
N ASN A 41 -4.72 -0.53 -6.90
CA ASN A 41 -3.50 0.21 -6.55
C ASN A 41 -3.47 0.62 -5.07
N ILE A 42 -4.61 1.04 -4.51
CA ILE A 42 -4.70 1.41 -3.09
C ILE A 42 -4.51 0.17 -2.19
N GLY A 43 -5.21 -0.92 -2.47
CA GLY A 43 -5.05 -2.19 -1.75
C GLY A 43 -3.61 -2.72 -1.83
N HIS A 44 -2.99 -2.62 -3.02
CA HIS A 44 -1.59 -3.01 -3.24
C HIS A 44 -0.61 -2.19 -2.39
N ILE A 45 -0.80 -0.88 -2.31
CA ILE A 45 0.02 0.00 -1.47
C ILE A 45 -0.06 -0.44 0.01
N ILE A 46 -1.26 -0.68 0.53
CA ILE A 46 -1.46 -1.12 1.91
C ILE A 46 -0.76 -2.46 2.15
N VAL A 47 -0.99 -3.43 1.27
CA VAL A 47 -0.44 -4.80 1.39
C VAL A 47 1.08 -4.80 1.28
N VAL A 48 1.65 -4.10 0.31
CA VAL A 48 3.10 -4.10 0.10
C VAL A 48 3.84 -3.47 1.27
N GLN A 49 3.31 -2.40 1.87
CA GLN A 49 3.90 -1.84 3.10
C GLN A 49 3.96 -2.89 4.21
N GLN A 50 2.92 -3.70 4.38
CA GLN A 50 2.89 -4.78 5.39
C GLN A 50 3.88 -5.90 5.06
N LEU A 51 3.98 -6.29 3.80
CA LEU A 51 4.93 -7.32 3.38
C LEU A 51 6.38 -6.86 3.55
N LEU A 52 6.69 -5.63 3.16
CA LEU A 52 8.05 -5.09 3.25
C LEU A 52 8.49 -4.83 4.69
N VAL A 53 7.60 -4.31 5.54
CA VAL A 53 7.97 -3.91 6.91
C VAL A 53 7.81 -5.07 7.90
N TYR A 54 6.64 -5.72 7.92
CA TYR A 54 6.33 -6.75 8.92
C TYR A 54 6.79 -8.15 8.50
N LYS A 55 6.37 -8.63 7.32
CA LYS A 55 6.68 -9.98 6.88
C LYS A 55 8.19 -10.21 6.76
N LEU A 56 8.93 -9.27 6.18
CA LEU A 56 10.39 -9.37 6.09
C LEU A 56 11.11 -9.22 7.44
N SER A 57 10.44 -8.64 8.44
CA SER A 57 10.92 -8.64 9.84
C SER A 57 10.56 -9.92 10.62
N GLY A 58 9.89 -10.89 9.98
CA GLY A 58 9.43 -12.12 10.63
C GLY A 58 8.23 -11.91 11.56
N LEU A 59 7.50 -10.82 11.39
CA LEU A 59 6.34 -10.43 12.20
C LEU A 59 5.01 -10.65 11.43
N PRO A 60 3.91 -10.92 12.14
CA PRO A 60 2.60 -11.00 11.53
C PRO A 60 2.20 -9.65 10.92
N THR A 61 1.57 -9.69 9.74
CA THR A 61 1.02 -8.49 9.09
C THR A 61 -0.24 -8.00 9.81
N LEU A 62 -0.54 -6.71 9.68
CA LEU A 62 -1.73 -6.07 10.24
C LEU A 62 -2.95 -6.15 9.30
N VAL A 63 -2.82 -6.83 8.17
CA VAL A 63 -3.87 -7.10 7.19
C VAL A 63 -4.13 -8.58 7.06
N SER A 64 -5.32 -8.96 6.62
CA SER A 64 -5.71 -10.36 6.46
C SER A 64 -4.93 -11.06 5.34
N GLN A 65 -4.84 -12.38 5.43
CA GLN A 65 -4.24 -13.21 4.37
C GLN A 65 -5.02 -13.07 3.05
N GLU A 66 -6.34 -12.97 3.11
CA GLU A 66 -7.19 -12.74 1.94
C GLU A 66 -6.84 -11.43 1.23
N MET A 67 -6.65 -10.34 1.99
CA MET A 67 -6.23 -9.06 1.43
C MET A 67 -4.84 -9.16 0.77
N ILE A 68 -3.91 -9.90 1.37
CA ILE A 68 -2.59 -10.14 0.78
C ILE A 68 -2.73 -10.86 -0.57
N GLU A 69 -3.48 -11.96 -0.61
CA GLU A 69 -3.69 -12.75 -1.82
C GLU A 69 -4.34 -11.94 -2.94
N LYS A 70 -5.23 -11.02 -2.60
CA LYS A 70 -5.96 -10.18 -3.54
C LYS A 70 -5.10 -9.05 -4.13
N PHE A 71 -4.19 -8.46 -3.35
CA PHE A 71 -3.50 -7.22 -3.70
C PHE A 71 -1.97 -7.30 -3.75
N GLN A 72 -1.35 -8.45 -3.48
CA GLN A 72 0.10 -8.58 -3.56
C GLN A 72 0.62 -8.43 -5.00
N LYS A 73 1.92 -8.25 -5.13
CA LYS A 73 2.59 -8.21 -6.43
C LYS A 73 2.29 -9.47 -7.26
N GLY A 74 1.99 -9.27 -8.54
CA GLY A 74 1.68 -10.35 -9.48
C GLY A 74 0.19 -10.65 -9.59
N THR A 75 -0.67 -10.04 -8.78
CA THR A 75 -2.13 -10.14 -8.92
C THR A 75 -2.69 -9.02 -9.80
N LYS A 76 -3.94 -9.17 -10.14
CA LYS A 76 -4.75 -8.18 -10.88
C LYS A 76 -6.18 -8.23 -10.35
N PRO A 77 -7.03 -7.21 -10.61
CA PRO A 77 -8.44 -7.28 -10.26
C PRO A 77 -9.13 -8.45 -10.95
N GLU A 78 -9.59 -9.44 -10.19
CA GLU A 78 -10.37 -10.58 -10.69
C GLU A 78 -11.87 -10.38 -10.45
N HIS A 79 -12.22 -9.65 -9.39
CA HIS A 79 -13.58 -9.31 -9.00
C HIS A 79 -13.66 -7.86 -8.54
N ASN A 80 -14.84 -7.27 -8.65
CA ASN A 80 -15.08 -5.94 -8.12
C ASN A 80 -14.96 -5.94 -6.59
N VAL A 81 -14.28 -4.94 -6.07
CA VAL A 81 -14.24 -4.64 -4.63
C VAL A 81 -15.60 -4.07 -4.21
N THR A 82 -16.09 -4.50 -3.07
CA THR A 82 -17.35 -4.03 -2.48
C THR A 82 -17.18 -2.70 -1.74
N GLN A 83 -18.29 -2.02 -1.44
CA GLN A 83 -18.26 -0.79 -0.64
C GLN A 83 -17.70 -1.06 0.78
N GLN A 84 -18.01 -2.20 1.37
CA GLN A 84 -17.47 -2.58 2.68
C GLN A 84 -15.93 -2.69 2.64
N GLU A 85 -15.36 -3.32 1.61
CA GLU A 85 -13.90 -3.41 1.44
C GLU A 85 -13.27 -2.03 1.21
N VAL A 86 -13.94 -1.13 0.50
CA VAL A 86 -13.49 0.27 0.34
C VAL A 86 -13.45 0.97 1.70
N ASP A 87 -14.49 0.81 2.53
CA ASP A 87 -14.55 1.42 3.86
C ASP A 87 -13.51 0.84 4.81
N GLU A 88 -13.23 -0.46 4.73
CA GLU A 88 -12.10 -1.09 5.42
C GLU A 88 -10.76 -0.52 4.98
N MET A 89 -10.54 -0.32 3.69
CA MET A 89 -9.30 0.28 3.18
C MET A 89 -9.10 1.71 3.68
N LYS A 90 -10.16 2.53 3.81
CA LYS A 90 -10.06 3.88 4.40
C LYS A 90 -9.51 3.82 5.83
N VAL A 91 -9.95 2.85 6.63
CA VAL A 91 -9.42 2.62 7.98
C VAL A 91 -7.97 2.14 7.93
N LEU A 92 -7.67 1.15 7.10
CA LEU A 92 -6.34 0.54 6.99
C LEU A 92 -5.28 1.51 6.50
N LEU A 93 -5.63 2.51 5.68
CA LEU A 93 -4.69 3.55 5.23
C LEU A 93 -3.96 4.22 6.41
N PHE A 94 -4.64 4.45 7.52
CA PHE A 94 -4.08 5.16 8.66
C PHE A 94 -3.76 4.24 9.83
N SER A 95 -4.59 3.26 10.14
CA SER A 95 -4.36 2.35 11.27
C SER A 95 -3.06 1.55 11.12
N THR A 96 -2.76 1.08 9.90
CA THR A 96 -1.50 0.37 9.63
C THR A 96 -0.28 1.29 9.76
N LEU A 97 -0.40 2.55 9.33
CA LEU A 97 0.67 3.54 9.45
C LEU A 97 0.93 3.90 10.92
N GLU A 98 -0.13 4.19 11.68
CA GLU A 98 0.01 4.56 13.10
C GLU A 98 0.60 3.40 13.92
N LYS A 99 0.14 2.17 13.67
CA LYS A 99 0.73 0.99 14.31
C LYS A 99 2.20 0.81 13.92
N THR A 100 2.57 1.03 12.66
CA THR A 100 3.97 0.95 12.22
C THR A 100 4.85 2.00 12.89
N LYS A 101 4.35 3.22 13.09
CA LYS A 101 5.06 4.28 13.83
C LYS A 101 5.31 3.86 15.28
N GLN A 102 4.27 3.34 15.95
CA GLN A 102 4.36 2.86 17.32
C GLN A 102 5.37 1.72 17.43
N ASP A 103 5.23 0.69 16.59
CA ASP A 103 6.08 -0.50 16.59
C ASP A 103 7.55 -0.16 16.30
N PHE A 104 7.78 0.83 15.44
CA PHE A 104 9.12 1.34 15.17
C PHE A 104 9.71 2.07 16.39
N ALA A 105 8.91 2.90 17.07
CA ALA A 105 9.34 3.61 18.28
C ALA A 105 9.61 2.64 19.44
N GLU A 106 8.85 1.56 19.54
CA GLU A 106 9.02 0.48 20.51
C GLU A 106 10.14 -0.50 20.15
N ASN A 107 10.81 -0.27 18.99
CA ASN A 107 11.94 -1.06 18.51
C ASN A 107 11.63 -2.57 18.37
N ILE A 108 10.42 -2.93 17.88
CA ILE A 108 10.04 -4.34 17.72
C ILE A 108 10.65 -5.01 16.50
N PHE A 109 11.12 -4.24 15.51
CA PHE A 109 11.73 -4.76 14.27
C PHE A 109 13.20 -5.15 14.48
N GLN A 110 13.44 -6.21 15.27
CA GLN A 110 14.77 -6.67 15.64
C GLN A 110 15.48 -7.48 14.55
N ASN A 111 14.71 -8.16 13.71
CA ASN A 111 15.19 -8.98 12.61
C ASN A 111 14.68 -8.44 11.29
N TYR A 112 15.42 -8.70 10.20
CA TYR A 112 14.99 -8.36 8.87
C TYR A 112 15.62 -9.28 7.83
N HIS A 113 14.80 -9.88 6.98
CA HIS A 113 15.27 -10.67 5.84
C HIS A 113 15.58 -9.72 4.68
N GLU A 114 16.87 -9.64 4.31
CA GLU A 114 17.31 -8.79 3.19
C GLU A 114 16.53 -9.09 1.92
N PHE A 115 16.09 -8.03 1.24
CA PHE A 115 15.30 -8.12 0.03
C PHE A 115 15.70 -7.05 -0.97
N THR A 116 15.95 -7.46 -2.22
CA THR A 116 16.22 -6.53 -3.34
C THR A 116 14.96 -6.37 -4.18
N SER A 117 14.50 -5.13 -4.32
CA SER A 117 13.35 -4.78 -5.14
C SER A 117 13.65 -4.90 -6.63
N MET A 118 12.61 -4.85 -7.47
CA MET A 118 12.77 -4.83 -8.94
C MET A 118 13.52 -3.60 -9.44
N SER A 119 13.50 -2.50 -8.71
CA SER A 119 14.26 -1.29 -9.02
C SER A 119 15.75 -1.42 -8.69
N GLY A 120 16.18 -2.56 -8.13
CA GLY A 120 17.57 -2.80 -7.72
C GLY A 120 17.90 -2.28 -6.32
N PHE A 121 16.98 -1.64 -5.61
CA PHE A 121 17.22 -1.17 -4.25
C PHE A 121 17.14 -2.34 -3.25
N THR A 122 18.19 -2.51 -2.45
CA THR A 122 18.28 -3.54 -1.42
C THR A 122 17.93 -2.97 -0.05
N MET A 123 16.88 -3.54 0.56
CA MET A 123 16.46 -3.27 1.93
C MET A 123 17.10 -4.25 2.89
N LYS A 124 17.78 -3.75 3.92
CA LYS A 124 18.49 -4.54 4.94
C LYS A 124 17.90 -4.36 6.35
N SER A 125 16.87 -3.54 6.47
CA SER A 125 16.21 -3.25 7.73
C SER A 125 14.78 -2.75 7.50
N ALA A 126 13.94 -2.82 8.54
CA ALA A 126 12.62 -2.20 8.54
C ALA A 126 12.68 -0.68 8.24
N ALA A 127 13.73 0.01 8.70
CA ALA A 127 13.96 1.42 8.38
C ALA A 127 14.10 1.64 6.87
N ASN A 128 14.94 0.82 6.19
CA ASN A 128 15.08 0.91 4.74
C ASN A 128 13.75 0.59 4.01
N ALA A 129 12.97 -0.37 4.55
CA ALA A 129 11.67 -0.72 3.98
C ALA A 129 10.67 0.43 4.10
N ILE A 130 10.61 1.12 5.25
CA ILE A 130 9.75 2.30 5.48
C ILE A 130 10.14 3.44 4.52
N GLU A 131 11.43 3.69 4.32
CA GLU A 131 11.91 4.71 3.39
C GLU A 131 11.59 4.35 1.95
N PHE A 132 11.86 3.11 1.54
CA PHE A 132 11.56 2.60 0.19
C PHE A 132 10.05 2.60 -0.10
N ASN A 133 9.21 2.34 0.90
CA ASN A 133 7.77 2.37 0.74
C ASN A 133 7.25 3.72 0.23
N ASN A 134 7.89 4.84 0.60
CA ASN A 134 7.53 6.16 0.06
C ASN A 134 7.73 6.25 -1.45
N TYR A 135 8.83 5.69 -1.96
CA TYR A 135 9.05 5.60 -3.40
C TYR A 135 7.99 4.70 -4.07
N HIS A 136 7.68 3.56 -3.48
CA HIS A 136 6.68 2.63 -3.98
C HIS A 136 5.28 3.27 -4.03
N GLU A 137 4.84 3.93 -2.97
CA GLU A 137 3.55 4.63 -2.95
C GLU A 137 3.48 5.76 -3.98
N ALA A 138 4.58 6.52 -4.16
CA ALA A 138 4.64 7.57 -5.16
C ALA A 138 4.48 7.05 -6.59
N VAL A 139 5.11 5.90 -6.92
CA VAL A 139 4.95 5.25 -8.23
C VAL A 139 3.48 4.88 -8.48
N HIS A 140 2.82 4.23 -7.52
CA HIS A 140 1.40 3.86 -7.65
C HIS A 140 0.47 5.07 -7.67
N THR A 141 0.78 6.12 -6.91
CA THR A 141 0.04 7.40 -6.97
C THR A 141 0.13 8.01 -8.37
N GLY A 142 1.31 7.99 -9.01
CA GLY A 142 1.49 8.43 -10.39
C GLY A 142 0.66 7.61 -11.38
N ILE A 143 0.61 6.28 -11.22
CA ILE A 143 -0.24 5.39 -12.03
C ILE A 143 -1.72 5.76 -11.88
N MET A 144 -2.20 5.94 -10.64
CA MET A 144 -3.59 6.33 -10.38
C MET A 144 -3.93 7.72 -10.96
N MET A 145 -2.98 8.65 -10.96
CA MET A 145 -3.14 9.96 -11.62
C MET A 145 -3.31 9.83 -13.14
N GLN A 146 -2.82 8.77 -13.76
CA GLN A 146 -3.10 8.48 -15.18
C GLN A 146 -4.45 7.77 -15.33
N ILE A 147 -4.70 6.69 -14.58
CA ILE A 147 -5.96 5.93 -14.61
C ILE A 147 -7.18 6.86 -14.52
N ARG A 148 -7.18 7.81 -13.59
CA ARG A 148 -8.30 8.74 -13.35
C ARG A 148 -8.71 9.60 -14.56
N LYS A 149 -7.88 9.68 -15.59
CA LYS A 149 -8.20 10.43 -16.82
C LYS A 149 -9.08 9.65 -17.79
N PHE A 150 -9.27 8.36 -17.53
CA PHE A 150 -9.98 7.42 -18.40
C PHE A 150 -11.19 6.75 -17.73
N ILE A 151 -11.56 7.24 -16.56
CA ILE A 151 -12.72 6.77 -15.79
C ILE A 151 -13.74 7.87 -15.60
#